data_22dc99455838602558b41cd20dc68e82
#
_entry.id   22dc99455838602558b41cd20dc68e82
#
_cell.length_a   1.000
_cell.length_b   1.000
_cell.length_c   1.000
_cell.angle_alpha   90.00
_cell.angle_beta   90.00
_cell.angle_gamma   90.00
#
_symmetry.space_group_name_H-M   'P 1'
#
loop_
_entity.id
_entity.type
_entity.pdbx_description
1 polymer ?
#
loop_
_entity_poly.entity_id
_entity_poly.type
_entity_poly.pdbx_seq_one_letter_code
_entity_poly.pdbx_strand_id
1 'polypeptide(L)'
;MFSKFPKKLEETARRAEEYTRGIITGGTLFEELGFYYVGPIDGHNIDHLLPVLKNIRDSKEKLPVLLHVVTEKGRGYKPAEDAPDKYHGVSKFDLVTGEQNKSNNKIPTYTNVFANSLITEAKKDKKIIGITAAMPSGTGLDKFNKEFPDLSLIHI
;
A
#
# COMPACT_ATOMS: atom_id res chain seq x y z
N MET A 1 13.63 26.65 -39.25
CA MET A 1 13.94 25.57 -40.21
C MET A 1 14.27 24.33 -39.37
N PHE A 2 13.26 23.58 -38.94
CA PHE A 2 13.48 22.38 -38.12
C PHE A 2 13.62 21.19 -39.12
N SER A 3 14.80 20.58 -39.19
CA SER A 3 15.05 19.39 -39.99
C SER A 3 14.22 18.25 -39.42
N LYS A 4 13.38 17.63 -40.22
CA LYS A 4 12.66 16.40 -39.90
C LYS A 4 13.68 15.29 -39.71
N PHE A 5 13.92 14.89 -38.45
CA PHE A 5 14.68 13.67 -38.16
C PHE A 5 13.92 12.47 -38.71
N PRO A 6 14.63 11.44 -39.22
CA PRO A 6 13.98 10.20 -39.63
C PRO A 6 13.14 9.63 -38.48
N LYS A 7 11.92 9.20 -38.77
CA LYS A 7 10.98 8.66 -37.77
C LYS A 7 11.61 7.60 -36.85
N LYS A 8 12.51 6.78 -37.36
CA LYS A 8 13.26 5.81 -36.57
C LYS A 8 14.18 6.45 -35.53
N LEU A 9 14.75 7.61 -35.79
CA LEU A 9 15.63 8.30 -34.86
C LEU A 9 14.80 8.94 -33.72
N GLU A 10 13.62 9.48 -34.05
CA GLU A 10 12.68 10.02 -33.04
C GLU A 10 12.15 8.89 -32.13
N GLU A 11 11.81 7.72 -32.69
CA GLU A 11 11.39 6.56 -31.90
C GLU A 11 12.52 6.05 -30.98
N THR A 12 13.75 6.00 -31.49
CA THR A 12 14.91 5.58 -30.66
C THR A 12 15.22 6.57 -29.57
N ALA A 13 15.15 7.87 -29.85
CA ALA A 13 15.35 8.92 -28.85
C ALA A 13 14.25 8.89 -27.78
N ARG A 14 13.00 8.70 -28.18
CA ARG A 14 11.87 8.55 -27.24
C ARG A 14 12.04 7.32 -26.35
N ARG A 15 12.41 6.17 -26.90
CA ARG A 15 12.70 4.97 -26.09
C ARG A 15 13.86 5.17 -25.13
N ALA A 16 14.93 5.84 -25.54
CA ALA A 16 16.05 6.13 -24.67
C ALA A 16 15.65 7.07 -23.51
N GLU A 17 14.81 8.07 -23.79
CA GLU A 17 14.25 8.95 -22.75
C GLU A 17 13.32 8.18 -21.79
N GLU A 18 12.42 7.33 -22.29
CA GLU A 18 11.54 6.46 -21.51
C GLU A 18 12.35 5.52 -20.61
N TYR A 19 13.40 4.87 -21.13
CA TYR A 19 14.31 4.03 -20.34
C TYR A 19 15.04 4.80 -19.24
N THR A 20 15.59 5.96 -19.58
CA THR A 20 16.30 6.80 -18.58
C THR A 20 15.37 7.27 -17.48
N ARG A 21 14.17 7.71 -17.84
CA ARG A 21 13.13 8.10 -16.88
C ARG A 21 12.69 6.91 -16.04
N GLY A 22 12.43 5.76 -16.65
CA GLY A 22 12.02 4.55 -15.97
C GLY A 22 13.03 4.01 -14.95
N ILE A 23 14.33 4.12 -15.23
CA ILE A 23 15.40 3.76 -14.27
C ILE A 23 15.33 4.68 -13.03
N ILE A 24 15.03 5.96 -13.21
CA ILE A 24 14.96 6.93 -12.11
C ILE A 24 13.63 6.82 -11.34
N THR A 25 12.53 6.57 -12.03
CA THR A 25 11.17 6.62 -11.45
C THR A 25 10.56 5.25 -11.17
N GLY A 26 11.17 4.16 -11.65
CA GLY A 26 10.66 2.79 -11.49
C GLY A 26 9.45 2.46 -12.37
N GLY A 27 9.12 3.28 -13.38
CA GLY A 27 7.95 3.11 -14.24
C GLY A 27 8.13 2.15 -15.42
N THR A 28 9.34 1.65 -15.68
CA THR A 28 9.68 0.85 -16.86
C THR A 28 8.80 -0.38 -17.08
N LEU A 29 8.45 -1.11 -16.02
CA LEU A 29 7.58 -2.28 -16.11
C LEU A 29 6.21 -1.93 -16.73
N PHE A 30 5.63 -0.82 -16.32
CA PHE A 30 4.32 -0.41 -16.80
C PHE A 30 4.37 0.11 -18.23
N GLU A 31 5.47 0.78 -18.59
CA GLU A 31 5.70 1.23 -19.99
C GLU A 31 5.89 0.04 -20.92
N GLU A 32 6.60 -1.01 -20.51
CA GLU A 32 6.72 -2.28 -21.23
C GLU A 32 5.36 -2.99 -21.41
N LEU A 33 4.44 -2.83 -20.45
CA LEU A 33 3.06 -3.34 -20.54
C LEU A 33 2.16 -2.46 -21.42
N GLY A 34 2.67 -1.38 -22.00
CA GLY A 34 1.93 -0.50 -22.92
C GLY A 34 1.16 0.62 -22.23
N PHE A 35 1.43 0.91 -20.96
CA PHE A 35 0.86 2.07 -20.28
C PHE A 35 1.69 3.32 -20.54
N TYR A 36 1.03 4.47 -20.60
CA TYR A 36 1.69 5.75 -20.47
C TYR A 36 1.85 6.08 -18.98
N TYR A 37 3.07 5.98 -18.48
CA TYR A 37 3.36 6.18 -17.07
C TYR A 37 3.52 7.66 -16.75
N VAL A 38 2.77 8.13 -15.73
CA VAL A 38 2.82 9.49 -15.19
C VAL A 38 3.08 9.44 -13.69
N GLY A 39 4.21 9.97 -13.26
CA GLY A 39 4.54 10.00 -11.82
C GLY A 39 6.04 9.75 -11.53
N PRO A 40 6.40 9.58 -10.27
CA PRO A 40 5.54 9.69 -9.08
C PRO A 40 5.10 11.13 -8.78
N ILE A 41 3.87 11.30 -8.27
CA ILE A 41 3.30 12.61 -7.91
C ILE A 41 2.93 12.59 -6.43
N ASP A 42 3.19 13.68 -5.72
CA ASP A 42 2.73 13.85 -4.33
C ASP A 42 1.19 13.95 -4.30
N GLY A 43 0.54 12.90 -3.78
CA GLY A 43 -0.91 12.82 -3.65
C GLY A 43 -1.50 13.70 -2.56
N HIS A 44 -0.67 14.27 -1.70
CA HIS A 44 -1.11 15.25 -0.69
C HIS A 44 -1.11 16.68 -1.23
N ASN A 45 -0.54 16.91 -2.41
CA ASN A 45 -0.52 18.21 -3.06
C ASN A 45 -1.54 18.28 -4.20
N ILE A 46 -2.74 18.78 -3.87
CA ILE A 46 -3.85 18.91 -4.84
C ILE A 46 -3.51 19.91 -5.96
N ASP A 47 -2.70 20.92 -5.69
CA ASP A 47 -2.31 21.93 -6.69
C ASP A 47 -1.41 21.33 -7.77
N HIS A 48 -0.64 20.28 -7.43
CA HIS A 48 0.13 19.51 -8.41
C HIS A 48 -0.71 18.41 -9.07
N LEU A 49 -1.53 17.70 -8.32
CA LEU A 49 -2.29 16.55 -8.81
C LEU A 49 -3.39 16.98 -9.80
N LEU A 50 -4.12 18.06 -9.51
CA LEU A 50 -5.25 18.51 -10.32
C LEU A 50 -4.87 18.91 -11.75
N PRO A 51 -3.81 19.68 -12.01
CA PRO A 51 -3.33 19.94 -13.37
C PRO A 51 -2.96 18.68 -14.14
N VAL A 52 -2.31 17.73 -13.48
CA VAL A 52 -1.94 16.45 -14.13
C VAL A 52 -3.19 15.67 -14.54
N LEU A 53 -4.18 15.55 -13.66
CA LEU A 53 -5.45 14.90 -13.98
C LEU A 53 -6.18 15.60 -15.15
N LYS A 54 -6.17 16.94 -15.19
CA LYS A 54 -6.74 17.71 -16.31
C LYS A 54 -5.97 17.42 -17.61
N ASN A 55 -4.66 17.41 -17.59
CA ASN A 55 -3.83 17.12 -18.76
C ASN A 55 -4.09 15.70 -19.28
N ILE A 56 -4.22 14.72 -18.39
CA ILE A 56 -4.55 13.33 -18.76
C ILE A 56 -5.94 13.28 -19.40
N ARG A 57 -6.93 13.92 -18.81
CA ARG A 57 -8.30 13.98 -19.35
C ARG A 57 -8.36 14.60 -20.75
N ASP A 58 -7.62 15.69 -20.94
CA ASP A 58 -7.66 16.49 -22.18
C ASP A 58 -6.64 15.99 -23.23
N SER A 59 -5.83 14.98 -22.88
CA SER A 59 -4.89 14.34 -23.79
C SER A 59 -5.60 13.67 -24.95
N LYS A 60 -5.04 13.81 -26.15
CA LYS A 60 -5.47 13.08 -27.37
C LYS A 60 -4.85 11.69 -27.50
N GLU A 61 -3.93 11.35 -26.62
CA GLU A 61 -3.29 10.04 -26.57
C GLU A 61 -4.35 8.98 -26.22
N LYS A 62 -4.35 7.87 -26.96
CA LYS A 62 -5.29 6.76 -26.75
C LYS A 62 -4.71 5.62 -25.92
N LEU A 63 -3.51 5.79 -25.39
CA LEU A 63 -2.88 4.79 -24.53
C LEU A 63 -3.51 4.79 -23.13
N PRO A 64 -3.62 3.64 -22.50
CA PRO A 64 -4.01 3.59 -21.10
C PRO A 64 -2.95 4.32 -20.26
N VAL A 65 -3.39 5.18 -19.33
CA VAL A 65 -2.51 5.95 -18.46
C VAL A 65 -2.45 5.29 -17.09
N LEU A 66 -1.22 5.05 -16.60
CA LEU A 66 -0.96 4.68 -15.23
C LEU A 66 -0.46 5.91 -14.47
N LEU A 67 -1.33 6.47 -13.64
CA LEU A 67 -0.99 7.60 -12.78
C LEU A 67 -0.47 7.08 -11.43
N HIS A 68 0.82 7.27 -11.17
CA HIS A 68 1.45 6.89 -9.91
C HIS A 68 1.38 8.04 -8.91
N VAL A 69 0.51 7.90 -7.91
CA VAL A 69 0.33 8.88 -6.84
C VAL A 69 0.90 8.33 -5.55
N VAL A 70 1.81 9.05 -4.94
CA VAL A 70 2.45 8.68 -3.67
C VAL A 70 1.76 9.42 -2.53
N THR A 71 1.33 8.67 -1.52
CA THR A 71 0.71 9.21 -0.32
C THR A 71 1.33 8.61 0.93
N GLU A 72 1.29 9.35 2.01
CA GLU A 72 1.65 8.89 3.35
C GLU A 72 0.38 8.66 4.16
N LYS A 73 0.21 7.44 4.65
CA LYS A 73 -0.97 7.07 5.41
C LYS A 73 -1.06 7.83 6.72
N GLY A 74 -2.25 8.35 7.05
CA GLY A 74 -2.50 9.10 8.27
C GLY A 74 -2.05 10.55 8.23
N ARG A 75 -1.37 11.00 7.18
CA ARG A 75 -0.85 12.36 7.06
C ARG A 75 -1.96 13.41 7.19
N GLY A 76 -1.69 14.44 8.00
CA GLY A 76 -2.63 15.51 8.30
C GLY A 76 -3.46 15.30 9.56
N TYR A 77 -3.35 14.11 10.19
CA TYR A 77 -4.01 13.83 11.47
C TYR A 77 -3.00 13.25 12.47
N LYS A 78 -2.54 14.10 13.40
CA LYS A 78 -1.44 13.77 14.32
C LYS A 78 -1.62 12.45 15.06
N PRO A 79 -2.81 12.11 15.64
CA PRO A 79 -3.00 10.82 16.29
C PRO A 79 -2.79 9.61 15.37
N ALA A 80 -3.09 9.75 14.06
CA ALA A 80 -2.85 8.68 13.09
C ALA A 80 -1.38 8.62 12.67
N GLU A 81 -0.71 9.76 12.54
CA GLU A 81 0.72 9.82 12.23
C GLU A 81 1.58 9.17 13.31
N ASP A 82 1.18 9.30 14.58
CA ASP A 82 1.90 8.76 15.74
C ASP A 82 1.53 7.28 16.01
N ALA A 83 0.39 6.80 15.49
CA ALA A 83 -0.04 5.42 15.70
C ALA A 83 0.75 4.43 14.84
N PRO A 84 1.19 3.27 15.39
CA PRO A 84 1.92 2.25 14.63
C PRO A 84 1.14 1.71 13.42
N ASP A 85 -0.17 1.59 13.54
CA ASP A 85 -1.08 1.11 12.50
C ASP A 85 -1.56 2.22 11.56
N LYS A 86 -1.14 3.47 11.80
CA LYS A 86 -1.57 4.66 11.01
C LYS A 86 -3.09 4.72 10.82
N TYR A 87 -3.85 4.26 11.81
CA TYR A 87 -5.30 4.13 11.75
C TYR A 87 -5.81 3.29 10.58
N HIS A 88 -5.11 2.22 10.26
CA HIS A 88 -5.55 1.28 9.23
C HIS A 88 -6.70 0.41 9.74
N GLY A 89 -7.91 0.64 9.20
CA GLY A 89 -9.09 -0.14 9.59
C GLY A 89 -9.60 0.17 10.98
N VAL A 90 -9.67 1.45 11.34
CA VAL A 90 -10.15 1.91 12.66
C VAL A 90 -11.65 1.77 12.85
N SER A 91 -12.07 1.55 14.09
CA SER A 91 -13.44 1.71 14.56
C SER A 91 -13.78 3.21 14.77
N LYS A 92 -14.97 3.51 15.31
CA LYS A 92 -15.30 4.89 15.71
C LYS A 92 -14.26 5.38 16.71
N PHE A 93 -13.78 6.60 16.52
CA PHE A 93 -12.82 7.25 17.41
C PHE A 93 -13.20 8.70 17.69
N ASP A 94 -12.70 9.25 18.77
CA ASP A 94 -12.83 10.66 19.09
C ASP A 94 -11.84 11.49 18.27
N LEU A 95 -12.34 12.51 17.54
CA LEU A 95 -11.51 13.30 16.63
C LEU A 95 -10.49 14.19 17.35
N VAL A 96 -10.75 14.55 18.61
CA VAL A 96 -9.87 15.44 19.39
C VAL A 96 -8.76 14.65 20.07
N THR A 97 -9.12 13.54 20.72
CA THR A 97 -8.17 12.73 21.51
C THR A 97 -7.51 11.64 20.67
N GLY A 98 -8.13 11.21 19.57
CA GLY A 98 -7.70 10.05 18.79
C GLY A 98 -8.06 8.71 19.45
N GLU A 99 -8.75 8.70 20.58
CA GLU A 99 -9.11 7.46 21.28
C GLU A 99 -10.12 6.65 20.48
N GLN A 100 -9.76 5.38 20.23
CA GLN A 100 -10.62 4.45 19.51
C GLN A 100 -11.60 3.77 20.46
N ASN A 101 -12.89 3.84 20.16
CA ASN A 101 -13.94 3.13 20.89
C ASN A 101 -13.85 1.62 20.58
N LYS A 102 -13.12 0.88 21.40
CA LYS A 102 -13.13 -0.59 21.35
C LYS A 102 -14.49 -1.07 21.86
N SER A 103 -15.25 -1.76 21.03
CA SER A 103 -16.50 -2.36 21.44
C SER A 103 -16.22 -3.39 22.54
N ASN A 104 -16.77 -3.18 23.74
CA ASN A 104 -16.75 -4.15 24.84
C ASN A 104 -17.77 -5.27 24.56
N ASN A 105 -17.62 -5.99 23.46
CA ASN A 105 -18.44 -7.17 23.18
C ASN A 105 -18.07 -8.27 24.18
N LYS A 106 -19.03 -8.63 25.04
CA LYS A 106 -18.90 -9.77 25.97
C LYS A 106 -18.83 -11.12 25.24
N ILE A 107 -19.24 -11.15 23.96
CA ILE A 107 -19.22 -12.36 23.13
C ILE A 107 -17.85 -12.44 22.45
N PRO A 108 -17.12 -13.54 22.59
CA PRO A 108 -15.83 -13.72 21.94
C PRO A 108 -16.00 -13.75 20.40
N THR A 109 -15.13 -13.07 19.69
CA THR A 109 -15.06 -13.13 18.24
C THR A 109 -14.52 -14.48 17.76
N TYR A 110 -14.83 -14.88 16.53
CA TYR A 110 -14.22 -16.06 15.91
C TYR A 110 -12.70 -16.05 15.97
N THR A 111 -12.07 -14.90 15.71
CA THR A 111 -10.63 -14.69 15.83
C THR A 111 -10.14 -15.04 17.23
N ASN A 112 -10.84 -14.61 18.28
CA ASN A 112 -10.47 -14.89 19.66
C ASN A 112 -10.59 -16.37 20.01
N VAL A 113 -11.69 -17.01 19.55
CA VAL A 113 -11.90 -18.45 19.76
C VAL A 113 -10.80 -19.25 19.05
N PHE A 114 -10.53 -18.92 17.80
CA PHE A 114 -9.49 -19.57 17.01
C PHE A 114 -8.10 -19.42 17.67
N ALA A 115 -7.69 -18.19 18.02
CA ALA A 115 -6.40 -17.95 18.64
C ALA A 115 -6.22 -18.71 19.96
N ASN A 116 -7.25 -18.73 20.83
CA ASN A 116 -7.20 -19.44 22.09
C ASN A 116 -7.14 -20.98 21.90
N SER A 117 -7.88 -21.50 20.92
CA SER A 117 -7.84 -22.92 20.58
C SER A 117 -6.46 -23.32 20.04
N LEU A 118 -5.90 -22.51 19.13
CA LEU A 118 -4.58 -22.74 18.56
C LEU A 118 -3.49 -22.74 19.65
N ILE A 119 -3.54 -21.77 20.58
CA ILE A 119 -2.64 -21.72 21.75
C ILE A 119 -2.79 -22.98 22.60
N THR A 120 -4.01 -23.42 22.85
CA THR A 120 -4.30 -24.63 23.65
C THR A 120 -3.69 -25.87 23.02
N GLU A 121 -3.84 -26.03 21.71
CA GLU A 121 -3.29 -27.19 21.00
C GLU A 121 -1.76 -27.11 20.88
N ALA A 122 -1.17 -25.95 20.65
CA ALA A 122 0.28 -25.78 20.59
C ALA A 122 0.98 -26.00 21.95
N LYS A 123 0.25 -25.88 23.07
CA LYS A 123 0.76 -26.31 24.39
C LYS A 123 0.97 -27.81 24.45
N LYS A 124 0.15 -28.59 23.72
CA LYS A 124 0.22 -30.05 23.68
C LYS A 124 1.18 -30.55 22.61
N ASP A 125 1.22 -29.86 21.46
CA ASP A 125 2.05 -30.27 20.32
C ASP A 125 2.85 -29.07 19.77
N LYS A 126 4.17 -29.12 19.97
CA LYS A 126 5.10 -28.07 19.49
C LYS A 126 5.37 -28.10 18.00
N LYS A 127 4.78 -29.01 17.26
CA LYS A 127 4.82 -29.04 15.79
C LYS A 127 3.80 -28.11 15.15
N ILE A 128 2.89 -27.54 15.93
CA ILE A 128 1.90 -26.58 15.46
C ILE A 128 2.57 -25.23 15.27
N ILE A 129 2.53 -24.72 14.04
CA ILE A 129 3.13 -23.44 13.63
C ILE A 129 2.03 -22.50 13.14
N GLY A 130 2.08 -21.24 13.54
CA GLY A 130 1.20 -20.19 13.06
C GLY A 130 1.88 -19.33 12.00
N ILE A 131 1.30 -19.24 10.80
CA ILE A 131 1.82 -18.40 9.70
C ILE A 131 0.75 -17.41 9.27
N THR A 132 1.11 -16.12 9.18
CA THR A 132 0.24 -15.08 8.64
C THR A 132 1.03 -14.09 7.77
N ALA A 133 0.40 -13.57 6.73
CA ALA A 133 0.96 -12.54 5.87
C ALA A 133 0.41 -11.16 6.28
N ALA A 134 1.21 -10.37 7.00
CA ALA A 134 0.94 -8.98 7.38
C ALA A 134 -0.38 -8.69 8.12
N MET A 135 -1.07 -9.71 8.65
CA MET A 135 -2.37 -9.55 9.35
C MET A 135 -2.41 -10.28 10.70
N PRO A 136 -1.47 -10.08 11.61
CA PRO A 136 -1.42 -10.83 12.86
C PRO A 136 -2.64 -10.60 13.76
N SER A 137 -3.10 -9.35 13.90
CA SER A 137 -4.26 -9.01 14.73
C SER A 137 -5.60 -9.48 14.13
N GLY A 138 -5.74 -9.40 12.80
CA GLY A 138 -6.94 -9.85 12.11
C GLY A 138 -7.16 -11.36 12.19
N THR A 139 -6.09 -12.15 12.21
CA THR A 139 -6.12 -13.60 12.36
C THR A 139 -6.05 -14.08 13.80
N GLY A 140 -5.67 -13.21 14.76
CA GLY A 140 -5.43 -13.57 16.16
C GLY A 140 -4.06 -14.21 16.40
N LEU A 141 -3.19 -14.28 15.37
CA LEU A 141 -1.84 -14.81 15.50
C LEU A 141 -0.89 -13.85 16.26
N ASP A 142 -1.28 -12.60 16.51
CA ASP A 142 -0.62 -11.71 17.46
C ASP A 142 -0.63 -12.27 18.89
N LYS A 143 -1.71 -12.92 19.30
CA LYS A 143 -1.83 -13.59 20.61
C LYS A 143 -1.01 -14.86 20.64
N PHE A 144 -1.06 -15.65 19.57
CA PHE A 144 -0.25 -16.86 19.41
C PHE A 144 1.24 -16.54 19.46
N ASN A 145 1.67 -15.48 18.77
CA ASN A 145 3.06 -15.03 18.75
C ASN A 145 3.57 -14.58 20.13
N LYS A 146 2.72 -13.99 20.97
CA LYS A 146 3.09 -13.62 22.35
C LYS A 146 3.40 -14.85 23.22
N GLU A 147 2.66 -15.94 23.03
CA GLU A 147 2.84 -17.21 23.78
C GLU A 147 3.94 -18.09 23.19
N PHE A 148 4.07 -18.09 21.85
CA PHE A 148 4.97 -18.95 21.10
C PHE A 148 5.68 -18.18 19.98
N PRO A 149 6.64 -17.29 20.31
CA PRO A 149 7.34 -16.51 19.29
C PRO A 149 8.11 -17.37 18.29
N ASP A 150 8.66 -18.49 18.73
CA ASP A 150 9.44 -19.43 17.89
C ASP A 150 8.56 -20.30 16.97
N LEU A 151 7.26 -20.35 17.21
CA LEU A 151 6.29 -21.11 16.40
C LEU A 151 5.41 -20.19 15.55
N SER A 152 5.69 -18.91 15.53
CA SER A 152 4.92 -17.91 14.80
C SER A 152 5.75 -17.22 13.74
N LEU A 153 5.27 -17.25 12.50
CA LEU A 153 5.88 -16.58 11.36
C LEU A 153 4.92 -15.51 10.82
N ILE A 154 5.39 -14.27 10.84
CA ILE A 154 4.69 -13.13 10.22
C ILE A 154 5.49 -12.74 8.99
N HIS A 155 4.92 -13.02 7.82
CA HIS A 155 5.51 -12.60 6.55
C HIS A 155 4.99 -11.21 6.18
N ILE A 156 5.93 -10.27 6.02
CA ILE A 156 5.68 -8.89 5.60
C ILE A 156 6.32 -8.67 4.24
#